data_83148698a72c7277f23c87cb121311d8
#
_entry.id   83148698a72c7277f23c87cb121311d8
#
_cell.length_a   1.000
_cell.length_b   1.000
_cell.length_c   1.000
_cell.angle_alpha   90.00
_cell.angle_beta   90.00
_cell.angle_gamma   90.00
#
_symmetry.space_group_name_H-M   'P 1'
#
loop_
_entity.id
_entity.type
_entity.pdbx_description
1 polymer ?
#
loop_
_entity_poly.entity_id
_entity_poly.type
_entity_poly.pdbx_seq_one_letter_code
_entity_poly.pdbx_strand_id
1 'polypeptide(L)'
;MKLARWLFAILTFAAAYAQEQPPLADKAAAMPPEIETVASGGFWSKDGHDGSFRLVIQVLGWDDLYNRAFLQWIRIDPDKQESVVARTVLIKEIGGRWRISSQKFRLRGKQTIIVVSAERHAPPARATFTIVPSADFSYKISTSEK
;
A
#
# COMPACT_ATOMS: atom_id res chain seq x y z
N MET A 1 -11.66 7.92 71.16
CA MET A 1 -11.36 6.67 70.44
C MET A 1 -12.44 6.37 69.43
N LYS A 2 -12.21 6.65 68.17
CA LYS A 2 -12.88 6.06 66.99
C LYS A 2 -12.09 6.45 65.77
N LEU A 3 -11.02 5.71 65.53
CA LEU A 3 -10.23 5.66 64.30
C LEU A 3 -10.74 4.49 63.43
N ALA A 4 -10.53 4.64 62.18
CA ALA A 4 -10.61 3.63 61.13
C ALA A 4 -11.98 3.37 60.50
N ARG A 5 -12.10 3.89 59.27
CA ARG A 5 -12.75 3.20 58.09
C ARG A 5 -12.79 4.14 56.89
N TRP A 6 -11.63 4.39 56.29
CA TRP A 6 -11.55 4.96 54.92
C TRP A 6 -10.34 4.36 54.24
N LEU A 7 -10.50 3.16 53.71
CA LEU A 7 -9.56 2.57 52.78
C LEU A 7 -10.30 1.40 52.11
N PHE A 8 -10.82 1.59 50.93
CA PHE A 8 -11.09 0.56 49.94
C PHE A 8 -12.12 1.08 48.93
N ALA A 9 -11.67 1.88 47.96
CA ALA A 9 -12.45 2.12 46.73
C ALA A 9 -11.57 2.80 45.66
N ILE A 10 -10.42 2.23 45.33
CA ILE A 10 -9.71 2.58 44.09
C ILE A 10 -9.04 1.30 43.60
N LEU A 11 -9.72 0.50 42.80
CA LEU A 11 -9.12 -0.56 41.99
C LEU A 11 -10.17 -1.27 41.16
N THR A 12 -10.77 -0.59 40.17
CA THR A 12 -11.47 -1.27 39.05
C THR A 12 -11.77 -0.30 37.92
N PHE A 13 -10.75 0.24 37.28
CA PHE A 13 -10.91 0.87 35.95
C PHE A 13 -9.63 0.74 35.13
N ALA A 14 -9.27 -0.48 34.77
CA ALA A 14 -8.22 -0.73 33.78
C ALA A 14 -8.39 -2.11 33.14
N ALA A 15 -9.55 -2.41 32.63
CA ALA A 15 -9.75 -3.66 31.88
C ALA A 15 -10.85 -3.50 30.81
N ALA A 16 -10.70 -2.55 29.92
CA ALA A 16 -11.59 -2.48 28.76
C ALA A 16 -10.96 -1.62 27.66
N TYR A 17 -9.92 -2.10 27.01
CA TYR A 17 -9.52 -1.68 25.64
C TYR A 17 -8.39 -2.58 25.13
N ALA A 18 -8.46 -3.87 25.37
CA ALA A 18 -7.77 -4.83 24.51
C ALA A 18 -8.78 -5.28 23.45
N GLN A 19 -9.07 -4.43 22.49
CA GLN A 19 -9.63 -4.89 21.24
C GLN A 19 -8.53 -5.76 20.61
N GLU A 20 -8.68 -7.09 20.69
CA GLU A 20 -7.81 -8.04 20.02
C GLU A 20 -7.84 -7.73 18.52
N GLN A 21 -6.85 -6.96 18.07
CA GLN A 21 -6.57 -6.91 16.64
C GLN A 21 -6.17 -8.32 16.25
N PRO A 22 -6.79 -8.89 15.18
CA PRO A 22 -6.40 -10.20 14.72
C PRO A 22 -4.88 -10.22 14.53
N PRO A 23 -4.19 -11.29 14.96
CA PRO A 23 -2.74 -11.37 14.89
C PRO A 23 -2.26 -10.92 13.50
N LEU A 24 -1.19 -10.15 13.44
CA LEU A 24 -0.63 -9.66 12.16
C LEU A 24 -0.34 -10.82 11.20
N ALA A 25 -0.03 -11.99 11.73
CA ALA A 25 0.14 -13.22 10.98
C ALA A 25 -1.12 -13.63 10.20
N ASP A 26 -2.32 -13.50 10.78
CA ASP A 26 -3.57 -13.87 10.10
C ASP A 26 -3.90 -12.90 8.96
N LYS A 27 -3.62 -11.61 9.14
CA LYS A 27 -3.78 -10.61 8.07
C LYS A 27 -2.80 -10.86 6.92
N ALA A 28 -1.58 -11.28 7.23
CA ALA A 28 -0.58 -11.63 6.21
C ALA A 28 -0.94 -12.94 5.50
N ALA A 29 -1.43 -13.94 6.25
CA ALA A 29 -1.87 -15.22 5.69
C ALA A 29 -3.11 -15.09 4.78
N ALA A 30 -3.94 -14.07 4.99
CA ALA A 30 -5.09 -13.78 4.12
C ALA A 30 -4.73 -13.11 2.81
N MET A 31 -3.46 -12.77 2.57
CA MET A 31 -3.01 -12.18 1.30
C MET A 31 -3.03 -13.25 0.22
N PRO A 32 -3.66 -13.01 -0.95
CA PRO A 32 -3.65 -13.94 -2.06
C PRO A 32 -2.21 -14.29 -2.47
N PRO A 33 -1.91 -15.58 -2.73
CA PRO A 33 -0.55 -16.03 -3.05
C PRO A 33 0.02 -15.43 -4.35
N GLU A 34 -0.84 -14.93 -5.23
CA GLU A 34 -0.43 -14.24 -6.46
C GLU A 34 0.14 -12.84 -6.19
N ILE A 35 -0.05 -12.29 -5.00
CA ILE A 35 0.53 -10.99 -4.65
C ILE A 35 1.99 -11.17 -4.28
N GLU A 36 2.87 -10.79 -5.21
CA GLU A 36 4.32 -10.89 -5.04
C GLU A 36 4.87 -9.75 -4.18
N THR A 37 4.34 -8.54 -4.38
CA THR A 37 4.87 -7.36 -3.69
C THR A 37 3.76 -6.36 -3.36
N VAL A 38 3.86 -5.80 -2.17
CA VAL A 38 3.09 -4.63 -1.72
C VAL A 38 4.08 -3.60 -1.21
N ALA A 39 4.20 -2.48 -1.92
CA ALA A 39 5.07 -1.38 -1.53
C ALA A 39 4.26 -0.10 -1.35
N SER A 40 4.49 0.62 -0.27
CA SER A 40 3.79 1.87 0.04
C SER A 40 4.78 3.03 0.12
N GLY A 41 4.32 4.23 -0.24
CA GLY A 41 5.13 5.42 -0.14
C GLY A 41 4.44 6.66 -0.71
N GLY A 42 5.12 7.80 -0.55
CA GLY A 42 4.60 9.08 -0.97
C GLY A 42 3.40 9.56 -0.15
N PHE A 43 2.81 10.64 -0.62
CA PHE A 43 1.73 11.32 0.08
C PHE A 43 0.80 11.99 -0.92
N TRP A 44 -0.49 12.01 -0.61
CA TRP A 44 -1.49 12.80 -1.31
C TRP A 44 -2.45 13.46 -0.31
N SER A 45 -2.98 14.63 -0.71
CA SER A 45 -3.99 15.36 0.06
C SER A 45 -5.00 15.94 -0.91
N LYS A 46 -6.29 15.77 -0.61
CA LYS A 46 -7.40 16.31 -1.40
C LYS A 46 -8.67 16.36 -0.57
N ASP A 47 -9.37 17.48 -0.66
CA ASP A 47 -10.71 17.68 -0.05
C ASP A 47 -10.74 17.32 1.45
N GLY A 48 -9.69 17.69 2.19
CA GLY A 48 -9.55 17.41 3.63
C GLY A 48 -9.21 15.97 3.96
N HIS A 49 -8.89 15.14 2.98
CA HIS A 49 -8.41 13.77 3.14
C HIS A 49 -6.93 13.67 2.81
N ASP A 50 -6.21 12.96 3.67
CA ASP A 50 -4.80 12.69 3.53
C ASP A 50 -4.55 11.19 3.38
N GLY A 51 -3.45 10.86 2.70
CA GLY A 51 -3.11 9.46 2.53
C GLY A 51 -1.78 9.21 1.85
N SER A 52 -1.53 7.96 1.53
CA SER A 52 -0.34 7.49 0.82
C SER A 52 -0.73 6.71 -0.44
N PHE A 53 0.27 6.43 -1.27
CA PHE A 53 0.11 5.54 -2.41
C PHE A 53 0.64 4.15 -2.04
N ARG A 54 0.04 3.12 -2.66
CA ARG A 54 0.49 1.75 -2.56
C ARG A 54 0.53 1.12 -3.94
N LEU A 55 1.65 0.51 -4.29
CA LEU A 55 1.82 -0.31 -5.47
C LEU A 55 1.65 -1.78 -5.06
N VAL A 56 0.75 -2.48 -5.73
CA VAL A 56 0.53 -3.91 -5.56
C VAL A 56 0.93 -4.61 -6.84
N ILE A 57 1.85 -5.57 -6.74
CA ILE A 57 2.34 -6.35 -7.87
C ILE A 57 1.82 -7.77 -7.73
N GLN A 58 1.09 -8.22 -8.73
CA GLN A 58 0.56 -9.56 -8.85
C GLN A 58 1.36 -10.33 -9.90
N VAL A 59 1.76 -11.55 -9.57
CA VAL A 59 2.35 -12.51 -10.49
C VAL A 59 1.26 -13.30 -11.19
N LEU A 60 1.39 -13.47 -12.48
CA LEU A 60 0.51 -14.24 -13.33
C LEU A 60 1.32 -15.13 -14.29
N GLY A 61 0.69 -16.19 -14.80
CA GLY A 61 1.31 -17.14 -15.68
C GLY A 61 1.76 -18.39 -14.97
N TRP A 62 2.14 -19.42 -15.73
CA TRP A 62 2.61 -20.71 -15.21
C TRP A 62 4.03 -20.98 -15.73
N ASP A 63 4.22 -21.02 -17.04
CA ASP A 63 5.53 -21.21 -17.68
C ASP A 63 6.20 -19.86 -18.00
N ASP A 64 5.42 -18.86 -18.39
CA ASP A 64 5.85 -17.48 -18.64
C ASP A 64 5.25 -16.58 -17.54
N LEU A 65 6.05 -16.32 -16.51
CA LEU A 65 5.65 -15.43 -15.42
C LEU A 65 5.73 -13.97 -15.86
N TYR A 66 4.63 -13.25 -15.68
CA TYR A 66 4.55 -11.80 -15.89
C TYR A 66 3.80 -11.13 -14.75
N ASN A 67 3.93 -9.82 -14.65
CA ASN A 67 3.32 -9.08 -13.57
C ASN A 67 2.14 -8.22 -14.08
N ARG A 68 1.17 -8.02 -13.18
CA ARG A 68 0.23 -6.91 -13.21
C ARG A 68 0.54 -5.97 -12.06
N ALA A 69 0.45 -4.69 -12.32
CA ALA A 69 0.65 -3.68 -11.29
C ALA A 69 -0.64 -2.89 -11.06
N PHE A 70 -0.99 -2.71 -9.80
CA PHE A 70 -2.12 -1.90 -9.38
C PHE A 70 -1.61 -0.75 -8.52
N LEU A 71 -2.12 0.44 -8.79
CA LEU A 71 -1.92 1.60 -7.96
C LEU A 71 -3.13 1.79 -7.06
N GLN A 72 -2.89 1.95 -5.77
CA GLN A 72 -3.91 2.18 -4.77
C GLN A 72 -3.67 3.51 -4.05
N TRP A 73 -4.75 4.22 -3.82
CA TRP A 73 -4.80 5.38 -2.92
C TRP A 73 -5.28 4.88 -1.56
N ILE A 74 -4.43 5.01 -0.57
CA ILE A 74 -4.72 4.63 0.81
C ILE A 74 -5.06 5.90 1.54
N ARG A 75 -6.26 5.99 2.10
CA ARG A 75 -6.73 7.09 2.93
C ARG A 75 -6.60 6.72 4.40
N ILE A 76 -6.19 7.67 5.21
CA ILE A 76 -6.26 7.55 6.66
C ILE A 76 -7.66 7.99 7.09
N ASP A 77 -8.37 7.12 7.81
CA ASP A 77 -9.64 7.44 8.45
C ASP A 77 -9.32 7.89 9.89
N PRO A 78 -9.41 9.20 10.18
CA PRO A 78 -9.01 9.73 11.49
C PRO A 78 -9.95 9.27 12.61
N ASP A 79 -11.23 9.01 12.31
CA ASP A 79 -12.21 8.62 13.32
C ASP A 79 -12.02 7.18 13.78
N LYS A 80 -11.60 6.32 12.87
CA LYS A 80 -11.35 4.89 13.14
C LYS A 80 -9.90 4.56 13.40
N GLN A 81 -8.99 5.50 13.17
CA GLN A 81 -7.54 5.28 13.17
C GLN A 81 -7.10 4.13 12.25
N GLU A 82 -7.81 3.93 11.16
CA GLU A 82 -7.58 2.86 10.20
C GLU A 82 -7.18 3.43 8.84
N SER A 83 -6.44 2.60 8.08
CA SER A 83 -6.13 2.89 6.69
C SER A 83 -7.09 2.14 5.78
N VAL A 84 -7.78 2.86 4.90
CA VAL A 84 -8.73 2.28 3.94
C VAL A 84 -8.26 2.50 2.52
N VAL A 85 -8.57 1.54 1.63
CA VAL A 85 -8.32 1.69 0.20
C VAL A 85 -9.41 2.59 -0.39
N ALA A 86 -9.04 3.81 -0.75
CA ALA A 86 -9.97 4.76 -1.37
C ALA A 86 -10.20 4.44 -2.86
N ARG A 87 -9.16 3.99 -3.57
CA ARG A 87 -9.24 3.64 -5.00
C ARG A 87 -8.16 2.62 -5.35
N THR A 88 -8.48 1.73 -6.29
CA THR A 88 -7.53 0.82 -6.96
C THR A 88 -7.65 1.00 -8.47
N VAL A 89 -6.51 1.14 -9.14
CA VAL A 89 -6.44 1.29 -10.60
C VAL A 89 -5.37 0.34 -11.15
N LEU A 90 -5.71 -0.40 -12.21
CA LEU A 90 -4.75 -1.21 -12.96
C LEU A 90 -3.84 -0.29 -13.77
N ILE A 91 -2.52 -0.47 -13.66
CA ILE A 91 -1.54 0.21 -14.53
C ILE A 91 -1.41 -0.62 -15.82
N LYS A 92 -2.20 -0.26 -16.82
CA LYS A 92 -2.33 -1.03 -18.07
C LYS A 92 -1.01 -1.14 -18.84
N GLU A 93 -0.16 -0.13 -18.74
CA GLU A 93 1.12 -0.01 -19.46
C GLU A 93 2.15 -1.03 -18.96
N ILE A 94 1.99 -1.53 -17.73
CA ILE A 94 2.83 -2.59 -17.15
C ILE A 94 2.25 -3.99 -17.46
N GLY A 95 1.14 -4.08 -18.18
CA GLY A 95 0.58 -5.35 -18.63
C GLY A 95 1.39 -6.02 -19.75
N GLY A 96 1.12 -7.30 -20.02
CA GLY A 96 1.58 -7.96 -21.24
C GLY A 96 3.04 -8.40 -21.25
N ARG A 97 3.42 -9.36 -20.40
CA ARG A 97 4.74 -10.05 -20.38
C ARG A 97 5.91 -9.28 -19.75
N TRP A 98 5.65 -8.18 -19.06
CA TRP A 98 6.67 -7.54 -18.24
C TRP A 98 6.81 -8.27 -16.91
N ARG A 99 8.05 -8.58 -16.51
CA ARG A 99 8.43 -9.00 -15.18
C ARG A 99 9.07 -7.84 -14.45
N ILE A 100 8.47 -7.42 -13.35
CA ILE A 100 8.99 -6.31 -12.54
C ILE A 100 10.20 -6.80 -11.75
N SER A 101 11.33 -6.12 -11.91
CA SER A 101 12.58 -6.44 -11.20
C SER A 101 12.84 -5.51 -10.02
N SER A 102 12.30 -4.30 -10.03
CA SER A 102 12.39 -3.38 -8.90
C SER A 102 11.32 -2.28 -8.94
N GLN A 103 11.01 -1.74 -7.76
CA GLN A 103 10.14 -0.58 -7.60
C GLN A 103 10.71 0.36 -6.53
N LYS A 104 10.57 1.67 -6.75
CA LYS A 104 11.05 2.70 -5.81
C LYS A 104 10.10 3.88 -5.79
N PHE A 105 9.74 4.33 -4.59
CA PHE A 105 9.05 5.58 -4.37
C PHE A 105 10.07 6.70 -4.17
N ARG A 106 9.83 7.83 -4.81
CA ARG A 106 10.65 9.04 -4.68
C ARG A 106 9.75 10.25 -4.51
N LEU A 107 10.24 11.26 -3.81
CA LEU A 107 9.60 12.57 -3.72
C LEU A 107 10.41 13.57 -4.54
N ARG A 108 9.70 14.35 -5.37
CA ARG A 108 10.25 15.51 -6.07
C ARG A 108 9.42 16.72 -5.67
N GLY A 109 9.92 17.47 -4.68
CA GLY A 109 9.11 18.47 -3.99
C GLY A 109 7.91 17.79 -3.29
N LYS A 110 6.70 18.19 -3.62
CA LYS A 110 5.46 17.59 -3.08
C LYS A 110 4.92 16.45 -3.96
N GLN A 111 5.58 16.13 -5.07
CA GLN A 111 5.10 15.15 -6.01
C GLN A 111 5.70 13.77 -5.72
N THR A 112 4.86 12.76 -5.60
CA THR A 112 5.27 11.37 -5.54
C THR A 112 5.58 10.86 -6.95
N ILE A 113 6.70 10.16 -7.08
CA ILE A 113 7.13 9.48 -8.30
C ILE A 113 7.39 8.02 -7.94
N ILE A 114 6.80 7.10 -8.69
CA ILE A 114 7.05 5.68 -8.56
C ILE A 114 7.82 5.22 -9.79
N VAL A 115 9.02 4.69 -9.58
CA VAL A 115 9.87 4.17 -10.64
C VAL A 115 9.83 2.65 -10.57
N VAL A 116 9.41 2.02 -11.67
CA VAL A 116 9.32 0.57 -11.81
C VAL A 116 10.24 0.13 -12.94
N SER A 117 11.20 -0.75 -12.63
CA SER A 117 12.04 -1.39 -13.63
C SER A 117 11.46 -2.76 -13.94
N ALA A 118 11.42 -3.11 -15.21
CA ALA A 118 10.88 -4.36 -15.67
C ALA A 118 11.67 -4.93 -16.87
N GLU A 119 11.60 -6.23 -17.05
CA GLU A 119 12.22 -6.94 -18.16
C GLU A 119 11.22 -7.87 -18.84
N ARG A 120 11.48 -8.15 -20.09
CA ARG A 120 10.69 -9.08 -20.92
C ARG A 120 11.64 -10.02 -21.62
N HIS A 121 11.30 -11.32 -21.65
CA HIS A 121 12.15 -12.35 -22.22
C HIS A 121 11.96 -12.52 -23.73
N ALA A 122 10.74 -12.35 -24.23
CA ALA A 122 10.43 -12.60 -25.65
C ALA A 122 9.54 -11.51 -26.27
N PRO A 123 10.05 -10.65 -27.20
CA PRO A 123 11.47 -10.42 -27.44
C PRO A 123 12.17 -9.78 -26.23
N PRO A 124 13.48 -10.00 -26.03
CA PRO A 124 14.20 -9.43 -24.89
C PRO A 124 14.14 -7.91 -24.90
N ALA A 125 13.76 -7.32 -23.79
CA ALA A 125 13.73 -5.87 -23.60
C ALA A 125 13.78 -5.52 -22.10
N ARG A 126 14.24 -4.32 -21.80
CA ARG A 126 14.16 -3.71 -20.48
C ARG A 126 13.41 -2.41 -20.57
N ALA A 127 12.57 -2.13 -19.58
CA ALA A 127 11.83 -0.88 -19.50
C ALA A 127 11.92 -0.28 -18.10
N THR A 128 11.87 1.04 -18.08
CA THR A 128 11.66 1.80 -16.86
C THR A 128 10.37 2.59 -17.01
N PHE A 129 9.41 2.30 -16.17
CA PHE A 129 8.14 3.02 -16.07
C PHE A 129 8.26 4.06 -14.96
N THR A 130 7.97 5.31 -15.30
CA THR A 130 7.89 6.40 -14.33
C THR A 130 6.44 6.81 -14.18
N ILE A 131 5.87 6.52 -13.02
CA ILE A 131 4.46 6.73 -12.70
C ILE A 131 4.37 7.92 -11.75
N VAL A 132 3.50 8.85 -12.07
CA VAL A 132 3.23 10.05 -11.27
C VAL A 132 1.75 10.02 -10.89
N PRO A 133 1.40 9.52 -9.70
CA PRO A 133 0.04 9.53 -9.23
C PRO A 133 -0.42 10.94 -8.85
N SER A 134 -1.72 11.17 -8.96
CA SER A 134 -2.39 12.41 -8.61
C SER A 134 -3.46 12.17 -7.55
N ALA A 135 -3.83 13.19 -6.79
CA ALA A 135 -4.84 13.08 -5.74
C ALA A 135 -6.28 12.91 -6.27
N ASP A 136 -6.51 13.08 -7.55
CA ASP A 136 -7.80 12.87 -8.24
C ASP A 136 -8.03 11.42 -8.68
N PHE A 137 -7.22 10.47 -8.15
CA PHE A 137 -7.26 9.05 -8.49
C PHE A 137 -6.85 8.72 -9.93
N SER A 138 -6.07 9.60 -10.55
CA SER A 138 -5.43 9.39 -11.84
C SER A 138 -3.92 9.22 -11.71
N TYR A 139 -3.26 8.84 -12.80
CA TYR A 139 -1.80 8.83 -12.89
C TYR A 139 -1.35 9.21 -14.29
N LYS A 140 -0.14 9.73 -14.37
CA LYS A 140 0.62 9.87 -15.62
C LYS A 140 1.73 8.84 -15.63
N ILE A 141 2.04 8.30 -16.79
CA ILE A 141 3.11 7.32 -16.95
C ILE A 141 3.96 7.68 -18.17
N SER A 142 5.25 7.51 -18.03
CA SER A 142 6.20 7.53 -19.13
C SER A 142 7.07 6.28 -19.10
N THR A 143 7.42 5.79 -20.28
CA THR A 143 8.21 4.55 -20.44
C THR A 143 9.48 4.87 -21.21
N SER A 144 10.59 4.32 -20.73
CA SER A 144 11.89 4.30 -21.44
C SER A 144 12.27 2.84 -21.62
N GLU A 145 12.34 2.38 -22.88
CA GLU A 145 12.78 1.03 -23.24
C GLU A 145 14.23 1.06 -23.74
N LYS A 146 14.96 -0.04 -23.46
CA LYS A 146 16.35 -0.28 -23.91
C LYS A 146 16.48 -1.69 -24.44
#